data_7a5b298df62aa97bfe610000419f3fc3
#
_entry.id   7a5b298df62aa97bfe610000419f3fc3
#
_cell.length_a   1.000
_cell.length_b   1.000
_cell.length_c   1.000
_cell.angle_alpha   90.00
_cell.angle_beta   90.00
_cell.angle_gamma   90.00
#
_symmetry.space_group_name_H-M   'P 1'
#
loop_
_entity.id
_entity.type
_entity.pdbx_description
1 polymer ?
#
loop_
_entity_poly.entity_id
_entity_poly.type
_entity_poly.pdbx_seq_one_letter_code
_entity_poly.pdbx_strand_id
1 'polypeptide(L)'
;MDIKGTTRVCGLIGNPVGHSVSPAIHNNLARLTGKDMVYTTFKVEKGDVASAVRGAYSLNILGLNVTVPHKSEVIDSLVDIDPLAKAIGAVNTLVRTDKGYKGYNTDICLLYTSPSPRD
;
A
#
# COMPACT_ATOMS: atom_id res chain seq x y z
N MET A 1 8.65 -16.88 11.40
CA MET A 1 9.14 -15.96 10.36
C MET A 1 10.42 -15.30 10.84
N ASP A 2 11.45 -15.37 10.03
CA ASP A 2 12.73 -14.76 10.37
C ASP A 2 12.85 -13.43 9.67
N ILE A 3 13.09 -12.36 10.42
CA ILE A 3 13.31 -11.04 9.87
C ILE A 3 14.82 -10.82 9.79
N LYS A 4 15.27 -10.50 8.60
CA LYS A 4 16.70 -10.35 8.30
C LYS A 4 16.99 -8.94 7.78
N GLY A 5 18.24 -8.63 7.54
CA GLY A 5 18.61 -7.36 6.92
C GLY A 5 18.09 -7.21 5.49
N THR A 6 17.78 -8.32 4.82
CA THR A 6 17.23 -8.31 3.47
C THR A 6 15.71 -8.24 3.43
N THR A 7 15.05 -8.40 4.56
CA THR A 7 13.58 -8.46 4.60
C THR A 7 12.97 -7.16 4.11
N ARG A 8 12.06 -7.27 3.13
CA ARG A 8 11.34 -6.10 2.62
C ARG A 8 10.12 -5.83 3.49
N VAL A 9 9.77 -4.57 3.61
CA VAL A 9 8.63 -4.14 4.43
C VAL A 9 7.53 -3.61 3.53
N CYS A 10 6.31 -4.04 3.79
CA CYS A 10 5.10 -3.47 3.23
C CYS A 10 4.17 -3.11 4.39
N GLY A 11 3.16 -2.32 4.13
CA GLY A 11 2.28 -1.95 5.21
C GLY A 11 0.98 -1.32 4.79
N LEU A 12 0.18 -1.03 5.79
CA LEU A 12 -1.09 -0.34 5.66
C LEU A 12 -1.01 0.97 6.42
N ILE A 13 -1.29 2.07 5.75
CA ILE A 13 -1.39 3.37 6.43
C ILE A 13 -2.86 3.77 6.55
N GLY A 14 -3.20 4.34 7.68
CA GLY A 14 -4.56 4.78 7.96
C GLY A 14 -4.70 5.19 9.42
N ASN A 15 -5.94 5.47 9.80
CA ASN A 15 -6.24 5.83 11.18
C ASN A 15 -7.75 5.63 11.38
N PRO A 16 -8.16 4.61 12.12
CA PRO A 16 -7.35 3.64 12.86
C PRO A 16 -6.90 2.46 12.00
N VAL A 17 -5.86 1.76 12.44
CA VAL A 17 -5.34 0.57 11.75
C VAL A 17 -5.10 -0.61 12.71
N GLY A 18 -5.25 -0.40 14.01
CA GLY A 18 -4.89 -1.40 15.01
C GLY A 18 -5.70 -2.69 14.95
N HIS A 19 -6.88 -2.65 14.37
CA HIS A 19 -7.75 -3.83 14.28
C HIS A 19 -7.74 -4.48 12.88
N SER A 20 -6.84 -4.04 12.01
CA SER A 20 -6.76 -4.60 10.68
C SER A 20 -6.31 -6.06 10.72
N VAL A 21 -6.90 -6.89 9.86
CA VAL A 21 -6.47 -8.27 9.68
C VAL A 21 -5.45 -8.40 8.56
N SER A 22 -5.14 -7.33 7.86
CA SER A 22 -4.20 -7.36 6.74
C SER A 22 -2.83 -7.90 7.11
N PRO A 23 -2.24 -7.55 8.27
CA PRO A 23 -0.93 -8.11 8.62
C PRO A 23 -0.96 -9.64 8.71
N ALA A 24 -1.99 -10.21 9.31
CA ALA A 24 -2.10 -11.66 9.44
C ALA A 24 -2.18 -12.32 8.06
N ILE A 25 -3.00 -11.76 7.16
CA ILE A 25 -3.19 -12.31 5.83
C ILE A 25 -1.90 -12.21 5.01
N HIS A 26 -1.31 -11.03 4.93
CA HIS A 26 -0.13 -10.80 4.10
C HIS A 26 1.10 -11.52 4.60
N ASN A 27 1.30 -11.56 5.92
CA ASN A 27 2.45 -12.27 6.49
C ASN A 27 2.31 -13.78 6.30
N ASN A 28 1.10 -14.30 6.41
CA ASN A 28 0.85 -15.72 6.17
C ASN A 28 1.11 -16.08 4.71
N LEU A 29 0.66 -15.24 3.78
CA LEU A 29 0.94 -15.45 2.36
C LEU A 29 2.43 -15.37 2.05
N ALA A 30 3.14 -14.43 2.65
CA ALA A 30 4.58 -14.30 2.47
C ALA A 30 5.30 -15.57 2.94
N ARG A 31 4.90 -16.08 4.11
CA ARG A 31 5.48 -17.31 4.64
C ARG A 31 5.22 -18.51 3.72
N LEU A 32 3.98 -18.63 3.24
CA LEU A 32 3.59 -19.75 2.39
C LEU A 32 4.25 -19.72 1.02
N THR A 33 4.57 -18.54 0.52
CA THR A 33 5.20 -18.38 -0.81
C THR A 33 6.71 -18.21 -0.73
N GLY A 34 7.30 -18.27 0.46
CA GLY A 34 8.74 -18.13 0.63
C GLY A 34 9.28 -16.72 0.40
N LYS A 35 8.45 -15.71 0.51
CA LYS A 35 8.88 -14.32 0.34
C LYS A 35 9.55 -13.79 1.59
N ASP A 36 10.68 -13.11 1.42
CA ASP A 36 11.40 -12.43 2.51
C ASP A 36 10.80 -11.04 2.71
N MET A 37 9.61 -11.01 3.31
CA MET A 37 8.81 -9.82 3.42
C MET A 37 8.00 -9.83 4.72
N VAL A 38 7.80 -8.67 5.31
CA VAL A 38 6.94 -8.49 6.46
C VAL A 38 5.93 -7.38 6.15
N TYR A 39 4.72 -7.54 6.65
CA TYR A 39 3.64 -6.58 6.48
C TYR A 39 3.18 -6.13 7.87
N THR A 40 3.04 -4.84 8.07
CA THR A 40 2.56 -4.29 9.33
C THR A 40 1.66 -3.08 9.08
N THR A 41 1.14 -2.48 10.12
CA THR A 41 0.30 -1.30 10.03
C THR A 41 1.02 -0.09 10.56
N PHE A 42 0.72 1.08 9.99
CA PHE A 42 1.26 2.34 10.44
C PHE A 42 0.11 3.31 10.66
N LYS A 43 -0.05 3.75 11.88
CA LYS A 43 -1.04 4.78 12.19
C LYS A 43 -0.49 6.11 11.70
N VAL A 44 -1.18 6.74 10.76
CA VAL A 44 -0.79 8.01 10.19
C VAL A 44 -1.91 9.00 10.41
N GLU A 45 -1.62 10.10 11.08
CA GLU A 45 -2.60 11.13 11.35
C GLU A 45 -2.91 11.92 10.09
N LYS A 46 -4.12 12.48 10.05
CA LYS A 46 -4.50 13.38 8.97
C LYS A 46 -3.54 14.57 8.98
N GLY A 47 -3.01 14.91 7.81
CA GLY A 47 -2.00 15.96 7.72
C GLY A 47 -0.57 15.45 7.70
N ASP A 48 -0.35 14.20 8.11
CA ASP A 48 0.99 13.60 8.13
C ASP A 48 1.25 12.65 6.95
N VAL A 49 0.32 12.57 6.01
CA VAL A 49 0.43 11.61 4.91
C VAL A 49 1.63 11.90 4.03
N ALA A 50 1.88 13.16 3.69
CA ALA A 50 3.00 13.50 2.82
C ALA A 50 4.33 13.11 3.43
N SER A 51 4.52 13.40 4.73
CA SER A 51 5.77 13.03 5.39
C SER A 51 5.87 11.52 5.59
N ALA A 52 4.76 10.83 5.83
CA ALA A 52 4.76 9.38 5.96
C ALA A 52 5.15 8.71 4.65
N VAL A 53 4.60 9.15 3.52
CA VAL A 53 4.92 8.60 2.21
C VAL A 53 6.37 8.85 1.84
N ARG A 54 6.86 10.07 2.08
CA ARG A 54 8.24 10.42 1.81
C ARG A 54 9.21 9.62 2.67
N GLY A 55 8.88 9.47 3.97
CA GLY A 55 9.69 8.67 4.88
C GLY A 55 9.70 7.20 4.51
N ALA A 56 8.55 6.66 4.12
CA ALA A 56 8.45 5.27 3.68
C ALA A 56 9.34 5.02 2.46
N TYR A 57 9.34 5.94 1.52
CA TYR A 57 10.21 5.82 0.34
C TYR A 57 11.68 5.83 0.74
N SER A 58 12.05 6.73 1.64
CA SER A 58 13.43 6.81 2.14
C SER A 58 13.85 5.57 2.91
N LEU A 59 12.93 4.93 3.60
CA LEU A 59 13.16 3.68 4.32
C LEU A 59 13.10 2.44 3.44
N ASN A 60 12.92 2.63 2.14
CA ASN A 60 12.87 1.54 1.17
C ASN A 60 11.70 0.58 1.39
N ILE A 61 10.58 1.09 1.86
CA ILE A 61 9.36 0.31 2.01
C ILE A 61 8.83 -0.02 0.61
N LEU A 62 8.59 -1.30 0.35
CA LEU A 62 8.27 -1.80 -0.98
C LEU A 62 6.93 -1.31 -1.49
N GLY A 63 5.92 -1.31 -0.64
CA GLY A 63 4.60 -0.87 -1.02
C GLY A 63 3.73 -0.63 0.19
N LEU A 64 2.65 0.11 -0.02
CA LEU A 64 1.72 0.47 1.04
C LEU A 64 0.30 0.32 0.54
N ASN A 65 -0.58 -0.21 1.38
CA ASN A 65 -2.01 -0.04 1.19
C ASN A 65 -2.45 1.20 1.96
N VAL A 66 -3.51 1.83 1.49
CA VAL A 66 -4.02 3.06 2.09
C VAL A 66 -5.48 2.85 2.42
N THR A 67 -5.84 3.16 3.67
CA THR A 67 -7.23 3.09 4.10
C THR A 67 -7.69 4.46 4.62
N VAL A 68 -8.90 4.53 5.12
CA VAL A 68 -9.45 5.80 5.59
C VAL A 68 -8.56 6.44 6.65
N PRO A 69 -8.48 7.73 6.69
CA PRO A 69 -9.12 8.71 5.83
C PRO A 69 -8.23 9.23 4.70
N HIS A 70 -7.21 8.48 4.30
CA HIS A 70 -6.10 9.00 3.50
C HIS A 70 -6.19 8.74 2.00
N LYS A 71 -7.21 8.04 1.51
CA LYS A 71 -7.26 7.60 0.11
C LYS A 71 -7.22 8.73 -0.91
N SER A 72 -7.72 9.90 -0.56
CA SER A 72 -7.66 11.09 -1.44
C SER A 72 -6.45 11.94 -1.14
N GLU A 73 -6.12 12.10 0.13
CA GLU A 73 -5.02 12.95 0.55
C GLU A 73 -3.67 12.44 0.03
N VAL A 74 -3.51 11.12 -0.07
CA VAL A 74 -2.25 10.52 -0.49
C VAL A 74 -1.88 10.87 -1.94
N ILE A 75 -2.85 11.24 -2.77
CA ILE A 75 -2.63 11.50 -4.19
C ILE A 75 -1.57 12.56 -4.43
N ASP A 76 -1.54 13.59 -3.59
CA ASP A 76 -0.59 14.69 -3.75
C ASP A 76 0.85 14.29 -3.47
N SER A 77 1.05 13.12 -2.87
CA SER A 77 2.39 12.63 -2.51
C SER A 77 2.95 11.64 -3.51
N LEU A 78 2.23 11.37 -4.59
CA LEU A 78 2.61 10.36 -5.58
C LEU A 78 3.34 10.97 -6.76
N VAL A 79 4.25 10.21 -7.37
CA VAL A 79 4.93 10.65 -8.59
C VAL A 79 4.17 10.24 -9.84
N ASP A 80 3.27 9.28 -9.72
CA ASP A 80 2.44 8.83 -10.82
C ASP A 80 1.16 8.22 -10.26
N ILE A 81 0.13 8.13 -11.08
CA ILE A 81 -1.14 7.56 -10.65
C ILE A 81 -1.78 6.85 -11.83
N ASP A 82 -2.31 5.67 -11.57
CA ASP A 82 -3.02 4.90 -12.58
C ASP A 82 -4.25 5.70 -13.06
N PRO A 83 -4.54 5.72 -14.38
CA PRO A 83 -5.64 6.51 -14.91
C PRO A 83 -7.00 6.24 -14.27
N LEU A 84 -7.30 4.99 -13.93
CA LEU A 84 -8.57 4.66 -13.28
C LEU A 84 -8.64 5.23 -11.87
N ALA A 85 -7.54 5.15 -11.12
CA ALA A 85 -7.47 5.72 -9.79
C ALA A 85 -7.61 7.25 -9.84
N LYS A 86 -7.00 7.87 -10.85
CA LYS A 86 -7.10 9.32 -11.04
C LYS A 86 -8.54 9.75 -11.33
N ALA A 87 -9.24 8.99 -12.16
CA ALA A 87 -10.62 9.30 -12.51
C ALA A 87 -11.54 9.20 -11.30
N ILE A 88 -11.27 8.25 -10.41
CA ILE A 88 -12.04 8.07 -9.18
C ILE A 88 -11.65 9.11 -8.11
N GLY A 89 -10.40 9.55 -8.11
CA GLY A 89 -9.89 10.45 -7.10
C GLY A 89 -9.55 9.77 -5.79
N ALA A 90 -9.26 8.47 -5.83
CA ALA A 90 -8.91 7.72 -4.63
C ALA A 90 -7.90 6.63 -4.95
N VAL A 91 -6.91 6.48 -4.08
CA VAL A 91 -5.83 5.51 -4.22
C VAL A 91 -5.80 4.64 -2.97
N ASN A 92 -5.75 3.32 -3.14
CA ASN A 92 -5.64 2.41 -2.01
C ASN A 92 -4.36 1.58 -2.01
N THR A 93 -3.53 1.70 -3.03
CA THR A 93 -2.30 0.93 -3.13
C THR A 93 -1.19 1.79 -3.71
N LEU A 94 -0.04 1.79 -3.06
CA LEU A 94 1.16 2.47 -3.52
C LEU A 94 2.21 1.42 -3.86
N VAL A 95 2.80 1.56 -5.05
CA VAL A 95 3.85 0.65 -5.51
C VAL A 95 5.11 1.45 -5.76
N ARG A 96 6.22 0.98 -5.22
CA ARG A 96 7.51 1.65 -5.35
C ARG A 96 8.00 1.66 -6.79
N THR A 97 8.45 2.81 -7.25
CA THR A 97 9.13 2.97 -8.53
C THR A 97 10.46 3.66 -8.29
N ASP A 98 11.25 3.85 -9.34
CA ASP A 98 12.54 4.51 -9.22
C ASP A 98 12.45 5.97 -8.77
N LYS A 99 11.30 6.59 -8.95
CA LYS A 99 11.13 8.02 -8.68
C LYS A 99 10.25 8.32 -7.48
N GLY A 100 9.56 7.33 -6.96
CA GLY A 100 8.63 7.50 -5.87
C GLY A 100 7.56 6.42 -5.94
N TYR A 101 6.41 6.66 -5.33
CA TYR A 101 5.32 5.69 -5.37
C TYR A 101 4.32 6.04 -6.47
N LYS A 102 3.88 5.00 -7.17
CA LYS A 102 2.76 5.09 -8.10
C LYS A 102 1.51 4.58 -7.42
N GLY A 103 0.41 5.30 -7.58
CA GLY A 103 -0.84 4.97 -6.93
C GLY A 103 -1.81 4.22 -7.83
N TYR A 104 -2.52 3.27 -7.22
CA TYR A 104 -3.54 2.45 -7.88
C TYR A 104 -4.78 2.38 -7.02
N ASN A 105 -5.91 2.11 -7.65
CA ASN A 105 -7.10 1.69 -6.94
C ASN A 105 -7.39 0.26 -7.39
N THR A 106 -7.03 -0.71 -6.55
CA THR A 106 -7.14 -2.12 -6.92
C THR A 106 -8.59 -2.58 -7.02
N ASP A 107 -9.51 -1.95 -6.30
CA ASP A 107 -10.92 -2.29 -6.42
C ASP A 107 -11.43 -1.97 -7.81
N ILE A 108 -11.04 -0.83 -8.35
CA ILE A 108 -11.44 -0.42 -9.70
C ILE A 108 -10.71 -1.27 -10.74
N CYS A 109 -9.43 -1.53 -10.55
CA CYS A 109 -8.67 -2.34 -11.48
C CYS A 109 -9.25 -3.75 -11.58
N LEU A 110 -9.63 -4.34 -10.46
CA LEU A 110 -10.27 -5.66 -10.48
C LEU A 110 -11.59 -5.64 -11.25
N LEU A 111 -12.37 -4.58 -11.08
CA LEU A 111 -13.65 -4.45 -11.75
C LEU A 111 -13.51 -4.37 -13.28
N TYR A 112 -12.51 -3.64 -13.76
CA TYR A 112 -12.36 -3.37 -15.18
C TYR A 112 -11.36 -4.27 -15.90
N THR A 113 -10.45 -4.92 -15.18
CA THR A 113 -9.42 -5.73 -15.82
C THR A 113 -9.61 -7.22 -15.63
N SER A 114 -10.47 -7.64 -14.71
CA SER A 114 -10.76 -9.06 -14.52
C SER A 114 -11.80 -9.48 -15.55
N PRO A 115 -11.43 -10.25 -16.55
CA PRO A 115 -12.38 -10.58 -17.60
C PRO A 115 -13.42 -11.58 -17.15
N SER A 116 -13.18 -12.31 -16.12
CA SER A 116 -14.14 -13.25 -15.62
C SER A 116 -14.14 -13.18 -14.13
N PRO A 117 -15.25 -13.60 -13.58
CA PRO A 117 -15.30 -13.60 -12.13
C PRO A 117 -14.33 -14.60 -11.66
N ARG A 118 -13.41 -14.73 -11.92
CA ARG A 118 -12.54 -15.47 -11.46
C ARG A 118 -12.91 -16.49 -11.28
N ASP A 119 -13.00 -16.57 -11.66
CA ASP A 119 -13.19 -17.57 -11.75
C ASP A 119 -12.66 -17.92 -11.10
#